data_63e643ad904614c39ef45ba924a8b49d
#
_entry.id   63e643ad904614c39ef45ba924a8b49d
#
_cell.length_a   1.000
_cell.length_b   1.000
_cell.length_c   1.000
_cell.angle_alpha   90.00
_cell.angle_beta   90.00
_cell.angle_gamma   90.00
#
_symmetry.space_group_name_H-M   'P 1'
#
loop_
_entity.id
_entity.type
_entity.pdbx_description
1 polymer ?
#
loop_
_entity_poly.entity_id
_entity_poly.type
_entity_poly.pdbx_seq_one_letter_code
_entity_poly.pdbx_strand_id
1 'polypeptide(L)'
;MKVYHGNILTVDKNDTVAEYLVENCGRIVYVGDSLPEAFKDAKTIELREKALVPSFADTHIHFASFATFYTGLNVMEAKSNSEILEMLQSHVRKSKEKIIIGFGASPYSVSDGHLVRRTELDRVCPDKPVFIVKYDGHACVINTALLNKIRDKIKGLRGFHEDTGEMNQEAFFAVSDYVTNSISPLHLIKNMQKAADYMASVGIGMIHSVSGVGYSHDLDVDMERYFGAGLKNGMQYRVFFQTMDTEKVIKRGLNRI
;
A
#
# COMPACT_ATOMS: atom_id res chain seq x y z
N MET A 1 -19.23 25.23 -7.27
CA MET A 1 -19.84 25.28 -5.94
C MET A 1 -20.86 24.17 -5.82
N LYS A 2 -20.87 23.46 -4.68
CA LYS A 2 -21.85 22.39 -4.36
C LYS A 2 -22.32 22.58 -2.93
N VAL A 3 -23.60 22.31 -2.70
CA VAL A 3 -24.22 22.26 -1.38
C VAL A 3 -24.47 20.79 -1.05
N TYR A 4 -24.06 20.34 0.11
CA TYR A 4 -24.45 19.06 0.68
C TYR A 4 -25.47 19.30 1.77
N HIS A 5 -26.60 18.59 1.71
CA HIS A 5 -27.71 18.73 2.65
C HIS A 5 -28.04 17.40 3.29
N GLY A 6 -28.11 17.37 4.61
CA GLY A 6 -28.42 16.22 5.45
C GLY A 6 -27.49 16.12 6.67
N ASN A 7 -27.21 14.92 7.14
CA ASN A 7 -26.39 14.71 8.33
C ASN A 7 -24.90 15.00 8.05
N ILE A 8 -24.39 16.11 8.56
CA ILE A 8 -22.99 16.52 8.43
C ILE A 8 -22.33 16.49 9.79
N LEU A 9 -21.49 15.47 10.03
CA LEU A 9 -20.74 15.29 11.27
C LEU A 9 -19.41 16.04 11.13
N THR A 10 -19.23 17.13 11.86
CA THR A 10 -18.04 17.98 11.70
C THR A 10 -16.81 17.41 12.39
N VAL A 11 -17.00 16.54 13.38
CA VAL A 11 -15.92 15.97 14.23
C VAL A 11 -15.04 17.10 14.81
N ASP A 12 -15.68 18.24 15.16
CA ASP A 12 -15.03 19.31 15.87
C ASP A 12 -15.03 19.03 17.39
N LYS A 13 -14.42 19.89 18.17
CA LYS A 13 -14.33 19.73 19.64
C LYS A 13 -15.68 19.64 20.37
N ASN A 14 -16.77 20.00 19.70
CA ASN A 14 -18.13 19.99 20.24
C ASN A 14 -19.00 18.89 19.64
N ASP A 15 -18.45 18.04 18.75
CA ASP A 15 -19.18 17.02 17.99
C ASP A 15 -20.41 17.60 17.26
N THR A 16 -20.25 18.79 16.68
CA THR A 16 -21.33 19.51 16.00
C THR A 16 -21.87 18.69 14.83
N VAL A 17 -23.20 18.56 14.78
CA VAL A 17 -23.93 18.03 13.62
C VAL A 17 -24.61 19.19 12.93
N ALA A 18 -24.35 19.39 11.65
CA ALA A 18 -24.93 20.46 10.82
C ALA A 18 -25.81 19.85 9.71
N GLU A 19 -26.71 20.66 9.14
CA GLU A 19 -27.59 20.27 8.04
C GLU A 19 -27.01 20.62 6.66
N TYR A 20 -26.18 21.67 6.56
CA TYR A 20 -25.64 22.18 5.30
C TYR A 20 -24.12 22.31 5.34
N LEU A 21 -23.46 21.84 4.27
CA LEU A 21 -22.07 22.14 3.98
C LEU A 21 -21.97 22.67 2.54
N VAL A 22 -21.26 23.78 2.36
CA VAL A 22 -20.98 24.33 1.03
C VAL A 22 -19.50 24.18 0.69
N GLU A 23 -19.24 23.54 -0.46
CA GLU A 23 -17.92 23.37 -1.04
C GLU A 23 -17.77 24.29 -2.26
N ASN A 24 -16.65 24.99 -2.34
CA ASN A 24 -16.26 25.76 -3.52
C ASN A 24 -14.78 25.53 -3.85
N CYS A 25 -14.53 25.03 -5.04
CA CYS A 25 -13.17 24.76 -5.56
C CYS A 25 -12.28 23.94 -4.60
N GLY A 26 -12.83 22.89 -4.00
CA GLY A 26 -12.10 22.01 -3.08
C GLY A 26 -11.97 22.55 -1.65
N ARG A 27 -12.66 23.63 -1.31
CA ARG A 27 -12.65 24.21 0.04
C ARG A 27 -14.05 24.27 0.62
N ILE A 28 -14.18 23.94 1.89
CA ILE A 28 -15.41 24.18 2.66
C ILE A 28 -15.49 25.69 2.93
N VAL A 29 -16.57 26.33 2.47
CA VAL A 29 -16.79 27.75 2.63
C VAL A 29 -17.93 28.08 3.62
N TYR A 30 -18.74 27.08 3.95
CA TYR A 30 -19.82 27.21 4.94
C TYR A 30 -20.17 25.83 5.54
N VAL A 31 -20.52 25.84 6.83
CA VAL A 31 -21.16 24.71 7.55
C VAL A 31 -22.17 25.32 8.53
N GLY A 32 -23.39 24.80 8.59
CA GLY A 32 -24.43 25.25 9.52
C GLY A 32 -25.80 24.63 9.27
N ASP A 33 -26.80 25.03 10.06
CA ASP A 33 -28.14 24.45 10.07
C ASP A 33 -29.12 25.13 9.11
N SER A 34 -28.72 26.20 8.46
CA SER A 34 -29.54 26.93 7.48
C SER A 34 -28.69 27.35 6.30
N LEU A 35 -29.19 27.20 5.05
CA LEU A 35 -28.48 27.61 3.86
C LEU A 35 -28.56 29.11 3.63
N PRO A 36 -27.45 29.88 3.67
CA PRO A 36 -27.42 31.29 3.34
C PRO A 36 -27.91 31.56 1.93
N GLU A 37 -28.57 32.72 1.73
CA GLU A 37 -29.16 33.16 0.44
C GLU A 37 -28.12 33.10 -0.70
N ALA A 38 -26.89 33.50 -0.41
CA ALA A 38 -25.80 33.50 -1.39
C ALA A 38 -25.48 32.12 -2.03
N PHE A 39 -25.96 31.02 -1.46
CA PHE A 39 -25.68 29.68 -1.91
C PHE A 39 -26.88 28.91 -2.46
N LYS A 40 -28.07 29.52 -2.48
CA LYS A 40 -29.33 28.86 -2.87
C LYS A 40 -29.35 28.37 -4.32
N ASP A 41 -28.67 29.08 -5.20
CA ASP A 41 -28.58 28.70 -6.62
C ASP A 41 -27.53 27.63 -6.92
N ALA A 42 -26.77 27.20 -5.90
CA ALA A 42 -25.73 26.19 -6.08
C ALA A 42 -26.36 24.77 -6.18
N LYS A 43 -25.68 23.88 -6.92
CA LYS A 43 -26.13 22.48 -7.06
C LYS A 43 -26.17 21.80 -5.68
N THR A 44 -27.35 21.40 -5.23
CA THR A 44 -27.54 20.66 -3.99
C THR A 44 -27.40 19.15 -4.22
N ILE A 45 -26.75 18.48 -3.28
CA ILE A 45 -26.57 17.04 -3.17
C ILE A 45 -27.24 16.59 -1.88
N GLU A 46 -28.38 15.92 -2.01
CA GLU A 46 -29.10 15.36 -0.87
C GLU A 46 -28.41 14.11 -0.34
N LEU A 47 -28.01 14.12 0.92
CA LEU A 47 -27.35 12.98 1.58
C LEU A 47 -28.34 11.87 1.95
N ARG A 48 -29.62 12.22 2.13
CA ARG A 48 -30.71 11.31 2.55
C ARG A 48 -30.32 10.60 3.86
N GLU A 49 -30.21 9.26 3.83
CA GLU A 49 -29.85 8.43 4.98
C GLU A 49 -28.34 8.32 5.21
N LYS A 50 -27.52 8.97 4.38
CA LYS A 50 -26.07 9.00 4.51
C LYS A 50 -25.63 10.19 5.37
N ALA A 51 -24.47 10.03 6.01
CA ALA A 51 -23.78 11.13 6.67
C ALA A 51 -22.55 11.56 5.87
N LEU A 52 -22.27 12.87 5.90
CA LEU A 52 -20.99 13.41 5.43
C LEU A 52 -20.09 13.58 6.64
N VAL A 53 -18.89 13.04 6.55
CA VAL A 53 -17.87 13.11 7.62
C VAL A 53 -16.53 13.57 7.03
N PRO A 54 -15.61 14.13 7.83
CA PRO A 54 -14.22 14.32 7.39
C PRO A 54 -13.62 13.01 6.91
N SER A 55 -12.76 13.06 5.90
CA SER A 55 -12.03 11.88 5.44
C SER A 55 -11.09 11.37 6.53
N PHE A 56 -10.85 10.05 6.52
CA PHE A 56 -9.88 9.45 7.43
C PHE A 56 -8.44 9.81 7.03
N ALA A 57 -7.55 9.76 8.01
CA ALA A 57 -6.12 9.88 7.82
C ALA A 57 -5.44 8.57 8.20
N ASP A 58 -4.68 7.99 7.28
CA ASP A 58 -3.71 6.96 7.62
C ASP A 58 -2.40 7.65 8.02
N THR A 59 -2.11 7.63 9.31
CA THR A 59 -0.97 8.37 9.88
C THR A 59 0.32 7.56 9.95
N HIS A 60 0.31 6.29 9.52
CA HIS A 60 1.51 5.45 9.47
C HIS A 60 1.35 4.31 8.45
N ILE A 61 1.83 4.51 7.25
CA ILE A 61 1.83 3.50 6.19
C ILE A 61 3.17 3.49 5.46
N HIS A 62 3.61 2.32 4.98
CA HIS A 62 4.67 2.18 3.98
C HIS A 62 4.04 2.16 2.59
N PHE A 63 3.70 3.34 2.06
CA PHE A 63 2.80 3.44 0.90
C PHE A 63 3.37 2.82 -0.38
N ALA A 64 4.67 2.96 -0.66
CA ALA A 64 5.29 2.31 -1.81
C ALA A 64 5.18 0.78 -1.74
N SER A 65 5.39 0.21 -0.54
CA SER A 65 5.21 -1.22 -0.29
C SER A 65 3.76 -1.65 -0.43
N PHE A 66 2.84 -0.90 0.19
CA PHE A 66 1.40 -1.14 0.04
C PHE A 66 0.98 -1.12 -1.43
N ALA A 67 1.40 -0.12 -2.21
CA ALA A 67 1.09 0.00 -3.64
C ALA A 67 1.61 -1.20 -4.45
N THR A 68 2.79 -1.70 -4.09
CA THR A 68 3.40 -2.88 -4.72
C THR A 68 2.59 -4.14 -4.42
N PHE A 69 2.21 -4.37 -3.17
CA PHE A 69 1.46 -5.54 -2.76
C PHE A 69 -0.01 -5.49 -3.19
N TYR A 70 -0.64 -4.34 -3.10
CA TYR A 70 -2.04 -4.14 -3.51
C TYR A 70 -2.28 -4.48 -4.97
N THR A 71 -1.30 -4.23 -5.84
CA THR A 71 -1.41 -4.54 -7.28
C THR A 71 -0.90 -5.94 -7.65
N GLY A 72 -0.28 -6.65 -6.72
CA GLY A 72 0.21 -8.01 -6.86
C GLY A 72 -0.83 -9.08 -6.56
N LEU A 73 -0.35 -10.29 -6.24
CA LEU A 73 -1.19 -11.43 -5.85
C LEU A 73 -1.57 -11.30 -4.36
N ASN A 74 -2.82 -11.01 -4.06
CA ASN A 74 -3.33 -11.00 -2.69
C ASN A 74 -3.83 -12.40 -2.29
N VAL A 75 -3.23 -13.00 -1.25
CA VAL A 75 -3.57 -14.33 -0.73
C VAL A 75 -4.12 -14.29 0.70
N MET A 76 -4.50 -13.12 1.22
CA MET A 76 -4.96 -12.95 2.61
C MET A 76 -6.20 -13.79 2.97
N GLU A 77 -7.09 -13.99 1.99
CA GLU A 77 -8.36 -14.70 2.21
C GLU A 77 -8.24 -16.22 2.05
N ALA A 78 -7.07 -16.71 1.58
CA ALA A 78 -6.84 -18.15 1.40
C ALA A 78 -6.95 -18.92 2.73
N LYS A 79 -7.65 -20.05 2.70
CA LYS A 79 -7.88 -20.92 3.87
C LYS A 79 -6.97 -22.14 3.91
N SER A 80 -6.23 -22.39 2.82
CA SER A 80 -5.26 -23.48 2.70
C SER A 80 -4.12 -23.09 1.76
N ASN A 81 -3.01 -23.81 1.88
CA ASN A 81 -1.89 -23.67 0.93
C ASN A 81 -2.31 -24.09 -0.49
N SER A 82 -3.24 -25.04 -0.64
CA SER A 82 -3.81 -25.40 -1.94
C SER A 82 -4.50 -24.21 -2.61
N GLU A 83 -5.31 -23.45 -1.87
CA GLU A 83 -5.94 -22.23 -2.39
C GLU A 83 -4.91 -21.17 -2.80
N ILE A 84 -3.85 -20.98 -1.99
CA ILE A 84 -2.75 -20.07 -2.36
C ILE A 84 -2.14 -20.49 -3.72
N LEU A 85 -1.91 -21.80 -3.92
CA LEU A 85 -1.34 -22.31 -5.17
C LEU A 85 -2.28 -22.16 -6.37
N GLU A 86 -3.59 -22.36 -6.19
CA GLU A 86 -4.60 -22.11 -7.22
C GLU A 86 -4.67 -20.63 -7.61
N MET A 87 -4.66 -19.73 -6.62
CA MET A 87 -4.60 -18.29 -6.82
C MET A 87 -3.33 -17.89 -7.58
N LEU A 88 -2.16 -18.43 -7.18
CA LEU A 88 -0.89 -18.22 -7.86
C LEU A 88 -0.97 -18.68 -9.32
N GLN A 89 -1.47 -19.89 -9.58
CA GLN A 89 -1.61 -20.42 -10.94
C GLN A 89 -2.49 -19.53 -11.82
N SER A 90 -3.64 -19.07 -11.27
CA SER A 90 -4.54 -18.17 -11.98
C SER A 90 -3.87 -16.82 -12.27
N HIS A 91 -3.11 -16.28 -11.32
CA HIS A 91 -2.38 -15.02 -11.48
C HIS A 91 -1.27 -15.14 -12.54
N VAL A 92 -0.46 -16.18 -12.49
CA VAL A 92 0.65 -16.44 -13.44
C VAL A 92 0.17 -16.51 -14.89
N ARG A 93 -1.00 -17.13 -15.14
CA ARG A 93 -1.58 -17.22 -16.49
C ARG A 93 -1.94 -15.86 -17.09
N LYS A 94 -2.27 -14.89 -16.25
CA LYS A 94 -2.72 -13.53 -16.66
C LYS A 94 -1.62 -12.49 -16.59
N SER A 95 -0.60 -12.72 -15.74
CA SER A 95 0.44 -11.76 -15.44
C SER A 95 1.56 -11.76 -16.48
N LYS A 96 1.96 -10.56 -16.92
CA LYS A 96 3.16 -10.31 -17.72
C LYS A 96 4.38 -9.93 -16.89
N GLU A 97 4.27 -9.97 -15.58
CA GLU A 97 5.33 -9.60 -14.65
C GLU A 97 6.52 -10.57 -14.74
N LYS A 98 7.72 -10.02 -14.57
CA LYS A 98 8.97 -10.80 -14.55
C LYS A 98 9.18 -11.54 -13.23
N ILE A 99 8.66 -10.97 -12.14
CA ILE A 99 8.65 -11.55 -10.80
C ILE A 99 7.20 -11.48 -10.31
N ILE A 100 6.66 -12.59 -9.84
CA ILE A 100 5.34 -12.62 -9.22
C ILE A 100 5.50 -12.19 -7.76
N ILE A 101 4.87 -11.08 -7.41
CA ILE A 101 4.86 -10.54 -6.05
C ILE A 101 3.50 -10.84 -5.44
N GLY A 102 3.51 -11.52 -4.30
CA GLY A 102 2.30 -11.81 -3.53
C GLY A 102 2.40 -11.30 -2.10
N PHE A 103 1.25 -11.13 -1.45
CA PHE A 103 1.15 -10.66 -0.08
C PHE A 103 0.00 -11.35 0.66
N GLY A 104 0.21 -11.55 1.96
CA GLY A 104 -0.84 -11.96 2.88
C GLY A 104 -0.78 -13.43 3.30
N ALA A 105 0.26 -14.19 2.93
CA ALA A 105 0.42 -15.56 3.42
C ALA A 105 0.50 -15.59 4.95
N SER A 106 -0.19 -16.54 5.58
CA SER A 106 -0.20 -16.68 7.03
C SER A 106 -0.33 -18.15 7.44
N PRO A 107 0.55 -18.66 8.32
CA PRO A 107 0.39 -20.01 8.86
C PRO A 107 -0.79 -20.12 9.84
N TYR A 108 -1.35 -18.99 10.27
CA TYR A 108 -2.47 -18.95 11.23
C TYR A 108 -3.84 -18.93 10.54
N SER A 109 -3.92 -18.50 9.28
CA SER A 109 -5.18 -18.43 8.52
C SER A 109 -5.44 -19.66 7.65
N VAL A 110 -4.39 -20.45 7.36
CA VAL A 110 -4.49 -21.67 6.55
C VAL A 110 -4.62 -22.93 7.41
N SER A 111 -5.40 -23.89 6.97
CA SER A 111 -5.63 -25.18 7.63
C SER A 111 -4.34 -26.02 7.79
N ASP A 112 -3.35 -25.78 6.93
CA ASP A 112 -2.08 -26.48 6.90
C ASP A 112 -1.18 -26.15 8.11
N GLY A 113 -1.41 -25.02 8.79
CA GLY A 113 -0.65 -24.58 9.95
C GLY A 113 0.81 -24.18 9.68
N HIS A 114 1.19 -24.06 8.41
CA HIS A 114 2.51 -23.61 7.97
C HIS A 114 2.40 -22.77 6.69
N LEU A 115 3.42 -21.96 6.40
CA LEU A 115 3.51 -21.23 5.13
C LEU A 115 3.66 -22.20 3.96
N VAL A 116 3.12 -21.81 2.80
CA VAL A 116 3.37 -22.52 1.54
C VAL A 116 4.88 -22.68 1.31
N ARG A 117 5.33 -23.83 0.85
CA ARG A 117 6.75 -24.16 0.73
C ARG A 117 7.27 -23.91 -0.68
N ARG A 118 8.58 -23.70 -0.78
CA ARG A 118 9.31 -23.55 -2.06
C ARG A 118 8.93 -24.60 -3.10
N THR A 119 8.97 -25.87 -2.71
CA THR A 119 8.66 -27.00 -3.61
C THR A 119 7.20 -27.02 -4.08
N GLU A 120 6.28 -26.49 -3.30
CA GLU A 120 4.88 -26.33 -3.69
C GLU A 120 4.71 -25.19 -4.69
N LEU A 121 5.40 -24.07 -4.47
CA LEU A 121 5.45 -22.96 -5.44
C LEU A 121 6.08 -23.41 -6.77
N ASP A 122 7.14 -24.22 -6.73
CA ASP A 122 7.83 -24.75 -7.91
C ASP A 122 6.92 -25.61 -8.79
N ARG A 123 5.98 -26.38 -8.19
CA ARG A 123 5.01 -27.20 -8.95
C ARG A 123 4.07 -26.35 -9.81
N VAL A 124 3.76 -25.14 -9.35
CA VAL A 124 2.78 -24.26 -10.00
C VAL A 124 3.47 -23.22 -10.88
N CYS A 125 4.63 -22.72 -10.47
CA CYS A 125 5.37 -21.68 -11.15
C CYS A 125 6.89 -21.97 -11.12
N PRO A 126 7.37 -22.95 -11.91
CA PRO A 126 8.79 -23.33 -11.91
C PRO A 126 9.71 -22.28 -12.55
N ASP A 127 9.21 -21.56 -13.58
CA ASP A 127 10.06 -20.76 -14.47
C ASP A 127 10.15 -19.28 -14.08
N LYS A 128 9.12 -18.74 -13.45
CA LYS A 128 9.10 -17.34 -13.02
C LYS A 128 9.44 -17.23 -11.54
N PRO A 129 10.29 -16.26 -11.15
CA PRO A 129 10.50 -15.92 -9.74
C PRO A 129 9.20 -15.60 -9.03
N VAL A 130 9.01 -16.19 -7.85
CA VAL A 130 7.85 -15.96 -6.97
C VAL A 130 8.35 -15.47 -5.61
N PHE A 131 7.74 -14.41 -5.11
CA PHE A 131 7.99 -13.79 -3.82
C PHE A 131 6.65 -13.52 -3.15
N ILE A 132 6.29 -14.31 -2.14
CA ILE A 132 5.04 -14.14 -1.38
C ILE A 132 5.39 -13.69 0.03
N VAL A 133 5.02 -12.46 0.36
CA VAL A 133 5.27 -11.84 1.66
C VAL A 133 4.20 -12.29 2.65
N LYS A 134 4.62 -12.58 3.87
CA LYS A 134 3.75 -12.88 4.99
C LYS A 134 2.91 -11.65 5.34
N TYR A 135 1.72 -11.87 5.91
CA TYR A 135 0.75 -10.82 6.24
C TYR A 135 1.30 -9.68 7.11
N ASP A 136 2.33 -9.95 7.93
CA ASP A 136 2.96 -8.97 8.82
C ASP A 136 4.16 -8.21 8.18
N GLY A 137 4.54 -8.56 6.94
CA GLY A 137 5.63 -7.88 6.24
C GLY A 137 7.05 -8.21 6.71
N HIS A 138 7.25 -9.22 7.58
CA HIS A 138 8.55 -9.55 8.17
C HIS A 138 9.16 -10.88 7.70
N ALA A 139 8.47 -11.61 6.87
CA ALA A 139 8.94 -12.84 6.26
C ALA A 139 8.34 -13.03 4.87
N CYS A 140 8.93 -13.91 4.08
CA CYS A 140 8.39 -14.31 2.79
C CYS A 140 8.70 -15.76 2.50
N VAL A 141 8.03 -16.30 1.48
CA VAL A 141 8.40 -17.56 0.84
C VAL A 141 8.75 -17.28 -0.60
N ILE A 142 9.84 -17.90 -1.07
CA ILE A 142 10.32 -17.80 -2.43
C ILE A 142 10.41 -19.16 -3.09
N ASN A 143 10.25 -19.20 -4.42
CA ASN A 143 10.45 -20.41 -5.21
C ASN A 143 11.91 -20.59 -5.65
N THR A 144 12.22 -21.75 -6.24
CA THR A 144 13.57 -22.05 -6.73
C THR A 144 14.04 -21.11 -7.83
N ALA A 145 13.14 -20.61 -8.68
CA ALA A 145 13.49 -19.65 -9.73
C ALA A 145 13.99 -18.31 -9.16
N LEU A 146 13.43 -17.83 -8.05
CA LEU A 146 13.95 -16.65 -7.36
C LEU A 146 15.21 -16.97 -6.57
N LEU A 147 15.21 -18.08 -5.82
CA LEU A 147 16.37 -18.51 -5.03
C LEU A 147 17.64 -18.59 -5.88
N ASN A 148 17.58 -19.17 -7.06
CA ASN A 148 18.74 -19.30 -7.97
C ASN A 148 19.31 -17.94 -8.42
N LYS A 149 18.50 -16.87 -8.42
CA LYS A 149 18.97 -15.53 -8.79
C LYS A 149 19.70 -14.81 -7.67
N ILE A 150 19.45 -15.19 -6.41
CA ILE A 150 19.90 -14.41 -5.24
C ILE A 150 20.64 -15.24 -4.20
N ARG A 151 20.78 -16.54 -4.39
CA ARG A 151 21.39 -17.48 -3.43
C ARG A 151 22.71 -16.97 -2.87
N ASP A 152 23.62 -16.51 -3.72
CA ASP A 152 24.95 -16.05 -3.29
C ASP A 152 24.89 -14.78 -2.39
N LYS A 153 23.80 -14.01 -2.50
CA LYS A 153 23.60 -12.80 -1.69
C LYS A 153 22.97 -13.09 -0.34
N ILE A 154 22.22 -14.19 -0.21
CA ILE A 154 21.44 -14.49 1.01
C ILE A 154 21.98 -15.70 1.78
N LYS A 155 22.82 -16.52 1.17
CA LYS A 155 23.44 -17.67 1.83
C LYS A 155 24.26 -17.21 3.04
N GLY A 156 23.95 -17.76 4.20
CA GLY A 156 24.63 -17.43 5.46
C GLY A 156 24.04 -16.24 6.22
N LEU A 157 23.05 -15.53 5.66
CA LEU A 157 22.30 -14.52 6.41
C LEU A 157 21.35 -15.16 7.41
N ARG A 158 21.08 -14.45 8.50
CA ARG A 158 20.10 -14.89 9.49
C ARG A 158 18.71 -14.96 8.83
N GLY A 159 17.99 -16.03 9.12
CA GLY A 159 16.66 -16.26 8.59
C GLY A 159 16.61 -16.84 7.19
N PHE A 160 17.71 -17.36 6.66
CA PHE A 160 17.77 -18.10 5.41
C PHE A 160 17.41 -19.59 5.62
N HIS A 161 16.24 -19.99 5.12
CA HIS A 161 15.76 -21.37 5.19
C HIS A 161 15.58 -21.95 3.78
N GLU A 162 16.66 -22.51 3.24
CA GLU A 162 16.69 -22.97 1.85
C GLU A 162 15.67 -24.08 1.56
N ASP A 163 15.50 -25.03 2.48
CA ASP A 163 14.64 -26.20 2.26
C ASP A 163 13.17 -25.82 2.11
N THR A 164 12.69 -24.93 2.95
CA THR A 164 11.30 -24.44 2.91
C THR A 164 11.09 -23.30 1.93
N GLY A 165 12.14 -22.53 1.61
CA GLY A 165 12.07 -21.28 0.86
C GLY A 165 11.62 -20.10 1.71
N GLU A 166 11.45 -20.28 3.02
CA GLU A 166 11.10 -19.20 3.94
C GLU A 166 12.33 -18.32 4.21
N MET A 167 12.12 -17.01 4.15
CA MET A 167 13.12 -16.00 4.45
C MET A 167 12.54 -15.05 5.50
N ASN A 168 13.29 -14.83 6.58
CA ASN A 168 12.97 -13.85 7.59
C ASN A 168 14.22 -13.05 7.99
N GLN A 169 14.10 -12.08 8.90
CA GLN A 169 15.21 -11.26 9.38
C GLN A 169 16.07 -10.70 8.21
N GLU A 170 17.40 -10.85 8.25
CA GLU A 170 18.33 -10.32 7.25
C GLU A 170 18.07 -10.88 5.84
N ALA A 171 17.76 -12.17 5.75
CA ALA A 171 17.48 -12.81 4.47
C ALA A 171 16.21 -12.23 3.82
N PHE A 172 15.17 -11.93 4.60
CA PHE A 172 13.96 -11.27 4.09
C PHE A 172 14.26 -9.90 3.49
N PHE A 173 15.02 -9.05 4.18
CA PHE A 173 15.37 -7.72 3.66
C PHE A 173 16.21 -7.80 2.40
N ALA A 174 17.18 -8.73 2.33
CA ALA A 174 18.00 -8.91 1.13
C ALA A 174 17.19 -9.39 -0.08
N VAL A 175 16.19 -10.26 0.13
CA VAL A 175 15.25 -10.69 -0.92
C VAL A 175 14.36 -9.52 -1.34
N SER A 176 13.79 -8.78 -0.38
CA SER A 176 12.95 -7.63 -0.64
C SER A 176 13.68 -6.58 -1.48
N ASP A 177 14.91 -6.24 -1.12
CA ASP A 177 15.75 -5.33 -1.88
C ASP A 177 15.95 -5.78 -3.33
N TYR A 178 16.24 -7.05 -3.54
CA TYR A 178 16.39 -7.59 -4.89
C TYR A 178 15.10 -7.47 -5.71
N VAL A 179 13.96 -7.82 -5.12
CA VAL A 179 12.65 -7.79 -5.77
C VAL A 179 12.22 -6.36 -6.08
N THR A 180 12.31 -5.46 -5.10
CA THR A 180 11.88 -4.06 -5.26
C THR A 180 12.75 -3.30 -6.26
N ASN A 181 14.06 -3.58 -6.32
CA ASN A 181 14.95 -3.04 -7.36
C ASN A 181 14.63 -3.52 -8.78
N SER A 182 13.86 -4.59 -8.92
CA SER A 182 13.40 -5.08 -10.22
C SER A 182 12.16 -4.33 -10.73
N ILE A 183 11.52 -3.52 -9.89
CA ILE A 183 10.34 -2.73 -10.23
C ILE A 183 10.81 -1.43 -10.90
N SER A 184 10.37 -1.17 -12.13
CA SER A 184 10.69 0.11 -12.76
C SER A 184 9.98 1.27 -12.08
N PRO A 185 10.60 2.47 -12.01
CA PRO A 185 9.97 3.66 -11.42
C PRO A 185 8.59 3.98 -12.00
N LEU A 186 8.41 3.84 -13.31
CA LEU A 186 7.11 4.06 -13.97
C LEU A 186 6.06 3.03 -13.54
N HIS A 187 6.46 1.78 -13.29
CA HIS A 187 5.55 0.76 -12.80
C HIS A 187 5.13 1.07 -11.36
N LEU A 188 6.07 1.46 -10.51
CA LEU A 188 5.79 1.85 -9.13
C LEU A 188 4.81 3.04 -9.06
N ILE A 189 5.02 4.09 -9.87
CA ILE A 189 4.08 5.23 -9.94
C ILE A 189 2.67 4.80 -10.37
N LYS A 190 2.54 3.90 -11.33
CA LYS A 190 1.23 3.36 -11.74
C LYS A 190 0.56 2.56 -10.61
N ASN A 191 1.33 1.80 -9.87
CA ASN A 191 0.83 1.06 -8.71
C ASN A 191 0.38 2.01 -7.59
N MET A 192 1.16 3.06 -7.31
CA MET A 192 0.82 4.10 -6.35
C MET A 192 -0.48 4.82 -6.72
N GLN A 193 -0.72 5.11 -8.00
CA GLN A 193 -1.98 5.72 -8.42
C GLN A 193 -3.17 4.80 -8.12
N LYS A 194 -3.09 3.52 -8.46
CA LYS A 194 -4.16 2.55 -8.16
C LYS A 194 -4.40 2.41 -6.66
N ALA A 195 -3.33 2.37 -5.87
CA ALA A 195 -3.41 2.29 -4.42
C ALA A 195 -4.06 3.55 -3.81
N ALA A 196 -3.67 4.74 -4.29
CA ALA A 196 -4.26 6.01 -3.84
C ALA A 196 -5.75 6.12 -4.21
N ASP A 197 -6.14 5.69 -5.41
CA ASP A 197 -7.53 5.68 -5.84
C ASP A 197 -8.37 4.71 -4.99
N TYR A 198 -7.80 3.55 -4.64
CA TYR A 198 -8.44 2.61 -3.71
C TYR A 198 -8.60 3.22 -2.32
N MET A 199 -7.55 3.80 -1.74
CA MET A 199 -7.62 4.42 -0.42
C MET A 199 -8.65 5.55 -0.37
N ALA A 200 -8.69 6.39 -1.42
CA ALA A 200 -9.72 7.42 -1.54
C ALA A 200 -11.14 6.81 -1.61
N SER A 201 -11.32 5.68 -2.31
CA SER A 201 -12.62 5.01 -2.43
C SER A 201 -13.17 4.45 -1.12
N VAL A 202 -12.29 4.18 -0.15
CA VAL A 202 -12.65 3.73 1.21
C VAL A 202 -12.60 4.86 2.25
N GLY A 203 -12.54 6.12 1.79
CA GLY A 203 -12.66 7.31 2.65
C GLY A 203 -11.36 7.82 3.24
N ILE A 204 -10.20 7.32 2.84
CA ILE A 204 -8.90 7.84 3.28
C ILE A 204 -8.53 9.04 2.41
N GLY A 205 -8.49 10.23 3.00
CA GLY A 205 -8.16 11.50 2.32
C GLY A 205 -6.78 12.05 2.67
N MET A 206 -6.07 11.42 3.61
CA MET A 206 -4.72 11.81 4.01
C MET A 206 -3.86 10.57 4.26
N ILE A 207 -2.61 10.61 3.80
CA ILE A 207 -1.62 9.56 4.04
C ILE A 207 -0.34 10.18 4.59
N HIS A 208 0.17 9.61 5.69
CA HIS A 208 1.51 9.84 6.19
C HIS A 208 2.36 8.59 5.87
N SER A 209 3.11 8.64 4.78
CA SER A 209 3.97 7.54 4.39
C SER A 209 5.30 7.58 5.11
N VAL A 210 5.68 6.46 5.71
CA VAL A 210 7.01 6.23 6.28
C VAL A 210 7.83 5.47 5.25
N SER A 211 8.84 6.11 4.67
CA SER A 211 9.60 5.62 3.53
C SER A 211 11.10 5.58 3.82
N GLY A 212 11.88 4.88 3.01
CA GLY A 212 13.32 4.63 3.23
C GLY A 212 13.59 3.25 3.83
N VAL A 213 12.61 2.34 3.78
CA VAL A 213 12.74 0.96 4.24
C VAL A 213 12.26 0.02 3.15
N GLY A 214 13.06 -0.99 2.82
CA GLY A 214 12.70 -2.03 1.87
C GLY A 214 12.91 -1.68 0.39
N TYR A 215 13.53 -0.54 0.09
CA TYR A 215 13.95 -0.15 -1.25
C TYR A 215 15.40 0.32 -1.25
N SER A 216 16.22 -0.23 -2.13
CA SER A 216 17.60 0.19 -2.26
C SER A 216 17.70 1.65 -2.71
N HIS A 217 18.71 2.35 -2.19
CA HIS A 217 18.98 3.75 -2.49
C HIS A 217 17.82 4.70 -2.19
N ASP A 218 16.90 4.32 -1.28
CA ASP A 218 15.70 5.07 -0.90
C ASP A 218 14.85 5.49 -2.11
N LEU A 219 14.73 4.60 -3.09
CA LEU A 219 13.95 4.83 -4.30
C LEU A 219 12.48 5.14 -3.96
N ASP A 220 11.93 4.50 -2.93
CA ASP A 220 10.59 4.76 -2.43
C ASP A 220 10.41 6.22 -2.01
N VAL A 221 11.36 6.79 -1.26
CA VAL A 221 11.31 8.19 -0.82
C VAL A 221 11.22 9.15 -2.01
N ASP A 222 12.09 8.95 -3.02
CA ASP A 222 12.13 9.82 -4.18
C ASP A 222 10.88 9.66 -5.04
N MET A 223 10.42 8.43 -5.23
CA MET A 223 9.20 8.15 -6.01
C MET A 223 7.94 8.67 -5.30
N GLU A 224 7.84 8.52 -3.99
CA GLU A 224 6.71 9.02 -3.22
C GLU A 224 6.65 10.55 -3.20
N ARG A 225 7.79 11.22 -3.08
CA ARG A 225 7.83 12.70 -3.18
C ARG A 225 7.39 13.19 -4.56
N TYR A 226 7.88 12.53 -5.62
CA TYR A 226 7.45 12.83 -6.98
C TYR A 226 5.97 12.56 -7.20
N PHE A 227 5.48 11.42 -6.73
CA PHE A 227 4.08 11.03 -6.80
C PHE A 227 3.17 12.00 -6.06
N GLY A 228 3.52 12.35 -4.81
CA GLY A 228 2.74 13.28 -3.98
C GLY A 228 2.57 14.66 -4.61
N ALA A 229 3.62 15.17 -5.27
CA ALA A 229 3.57 16.43 -6.00
C ALA A 229 2.63 16.39 -7.23
N GLY A 230 2.44 15.21 -7.82
CA GLY A 230 1.59 15.00 -9.01
C GLY A 230 0.19 14.47 -8.72
N LEU A 231 -0.15 14.21 -7.47
CA LEU A 231 -1.41 13.58 -7.09
C LEU A 231 -2.62 14.49 -7.36
N LYS A 232 -3.60 13.96 -8.12
CA LYS A 232 -4.75 14.74 -8.61
C LYS A 232 -6.08 14.43 -7.92
N ASN A 233 -6.16 13.39 -7.09
CA ASN A 233 -7.41 12.94 -6.48
C ASN A 233 -7.81 13.72 -5.21
N GLY A 234 -7.12 14.81 -4.88
CA GLY A 234 -7.40 15.64 -3.70
C GLY A 234 -6.89 15.08 -2.37
N MET A 235 -6.28 13.90 -2.36
CA MET A 235 -5.69 13.30 -1.17
C MET A 235 -4.49 14.13 -0.71
N GLN A 236 -4.38 14.35 0.60
CA GLN A 236 -3.19 14.93 1.20
C GLN A 236 -2.13 13.85 1.42
N TYR A 237 -0.89 14.17 1.09
CA TYR A 237 0.20 13.22 1.10
C TYR A 237 1.44 13.80 1.77
N ARG A 238 1.96 13.10 2.78
CA ARG A 238 3.19 13.48 3.48
C ARG A 238 4.14 12.30 3.52
N VAL A 239 5.42 12.56 3.27
CA VAL A 239 6.47 11.54 3.30
C VAL A 239 7.38 11.80 4.49
N PHE A 240 7.54 10.79 5.34
CA PHE A 240 8.46 10.77 6.46
C PHE A 240 9.63 9.84 6.11
N PHE A 241 10.83 10.38 6.06
CA PHE A 241 12.01 9.60 5.75
C PHE A 241 12.52 8.89 7.00
N GLN A 242 12.43 7.55 7.00
CA GLN A 242 13.00 6.71 8.05
C GLN A 242 14.44 6.33 7.69
N THR A 243 15.40 6.72 8.52
CA THR A 243 16.82 6.40 8.32
C THR A 243 17.56 6.38 9.65
N MET A 244 18.63 5.56 9.72
CA MET A 244 19.60 5.60 10.81
C MET A 244 20.76 6.58 10.54
N ASP A 245 20.85 7.12 9.30
CA ASP A 245 21.86 8.09 8.88
C ASP A 245 21.26 9.50 8.81
N THR A 246 21.46 10.27 9.88
CA THR A 246 20.95 11.65 9.97
C THR A 246 21.65 12.61 9.00
N GLU A 247 22.92 12.37 8.66
CA GLU A 247 23.64 13.20 7.67
C GLU A 247 23.04 13.06 6.28
N LYS A 248 22.52 11.87 5.95
CA LYS A 248 21.82 11.61 4.70
C LYS A 248 20.56 12.47 4.55
N VAL A 249 19.82 12.70 5.65
CA VAL A 249 18.67 13.60 5.68
C VAL A 249 19.07 15.02 5.30
N ILE A 250 20.14 15.52 5.92
CA ILE A 250 20.67 16.86 5.68
C ILE A 250 21.15 17.01 4.23
N LYS A 251 21.94 16.04 3.74
CA LYS A 251 22.47 16.04 2.35
C LYS A 251 21.35 16.00 1.30
N ARG A 252 20.23 15.36 1.57
CA ARG A 252 19.06 15.32 0.69
C ARG A 252 18.17 16.57 0.78
N GLY A 253 18.49 17.53 1.63
CA GLY A 253 17.68 18.72 1.85
C GLY A 253 16.26 18.40 2.37
N LEU A 254 16.12 17.30 3.09
CA LEU A 254 14.84 16.88 3.68
C LEU A 254 14.67 17.67 4.99
N ASN A 255 13.95 18.77 4.90
CA ASN A 255 13.62 19.61 6.04
C ASN A 255 12.25 19.21 6.60
N ARG A 256 12.05 19.56 7.88
CA ARG A 256 10.70 19.52 8.46
C ARG A 256 9.84 20.55 7.71
N ILE A 257 8.83 20.05 7.02
CA ILE A 257 7.83 20.88 6.35
C ILE A 257 6.61 20.97 7.26
#